data_edf07d02c948db1e2495db187ad07902
#
_entry.id   edf07d02c948db1e2495db187ad07902
#
_cell.length_a   1.000
_cell.length_b   1.000
_cell.length_c   1.000
_cell.angle_alpha   90.00
_cell.angle_beta   90.00
_cell.angle_gamma   90.00
#
_symmetry.space_group_name_H-M   'P 1'
#
loop_
_entity.id
_entity.type
_entity.pdbx_description
1 polymer ?
#
loop_
_entity_poly.entity_id
_entity_poly.type
_entity_poly.pdbx_seq_one_letter_code
_entity_poly.pdbx_strand_id
1 'polypeptide(L)'
;MKKILVSACLLGENVRYNAEVVEVSDSIKALSEKYEIVPVCPEVLGGLEVPREACEIQGLSGADAIDGRCAVLGNKGTDCTAAFVSGAQKSLELAREHDVEFAVLKERSPSCGSTTIYTGKFDGTKHPGEGVAAALLRRNGIKVISEEQL
;
A
#
# COMPACT_ATOMS: atom_id res chain seq x y z
N MET A 1 24.51 3.41 0.28
CA MET A 1 23.32 4.21 0.65
C MET A 1 22.34 3.35 1.42
N LYS A 2 21.63 3.94 2.34
CA LYS A 2 20.52 3.27 3.03
C LYS A 2 19.38 3.05 2.07
N LYS A 3 18.58 2.00 2.31
CA LYS A 3 17.46 1.60 1.46
C LYS A 3 16.14 2.02 2.07
N ILE A 4 15.18 2.40 1.24
CA ILE A 4 13.79 2.66 1.63
C ILE A 4 12.83 1.90 0.71
N LEU A 5 11.67 1.54 1.25
CA LEU A 5 10.59 0.92 0.50
C LEU A 5 9.69 2.02 -0.05
N VAL A 6 9.36 1.99 -1.32
CA VAL A 6 8.49 3.01 -1.94
C VAL A 6 7.42 2.33 -2.79
N SER A 7 6.18 2.76 -2.64
CA SER A 7 5.08 2.29 -3.51
C SER A 7 5.48 2.46 -4.98
N ALA A 8 5.44 1.37 -5.74
CA ALA A 8 5.93 1.36 -7.12
C ALA A 8 5.19 2.36 -8.02
N CYS A 9 3.90 2.61 -7.75
CA CYS A 9 3.13 3.61 -8.52
C CYS A 9 3.69 5.03 -8.36
N LEU A 10 4.30 5.35 -7.21
CA LEU A 10 4.94 6.66 -6.99
C LEU A 10 6.20 6.84 -7.83
N LEU A 11 6.75 5.76 -8.35
CA LEU A 11 7.94 5.73 -9.21
C LEU A 11 7.58 5.75 -10.70
N GLY A 12 6.29 5.93 -11.03
CA GLY A 12 5.79 5.94 -12.40
C GLY A 12 5.53 4.56 -12.98
N GLU A 13 5.55 3.49 -12.18
CA GLU A 13 5.24 2.15 -12.66
C GLU A 13 3.73 1.95 -12.84
N ASN A 14 3.36 1.20 -13.87
CA ASN A 14 1.96 0.94 -14.20
C ASN A 14 1.44 -0.25 -13.39
N VAL A 15 1.14 -0.02 -12.11
CA VAL A 15 0.69 -1.07 -11.17
C VAL A 15 -0.60 -0.72 -10.42
N ARG A 16 -1.16 0.48 -10.65
CA ARG A 16 -2.42 0.88 -10.01
C ARG A 16 -3.60 0.07 -10.55
N TYR A 17 -4.66 -0.05 -9.73
CA TYR A 17 -5.85 -0.84 -10.05
C TYR A 17 -6.50 -0.47 -11.39
N ASN A 18 -6.44 0.82 -11.77
CA ASN A 18 -7.04 1.34 -13.00
C ASN A 18 -6.05 1.41 -14.18
N ALA A 19 -4.85 0.88 -14.03
CA ALA A 19 -3.75 0.92 -14.99
C ALA A 19 -3.30 2.35 -15.36
N GLU A 20 -3.64 3.36 -14.54
CA GLU A 20 -3.16 4.72 -14.72
C GLU A 20 -1.77 4.90 -14.10
N VAL A 21 -0.93 5.68 -14.78
CA VAL A 21 0.43 5.97 -14.32
C VAL A 21 0.43 7.30 -13.56
N VAL A 22 0.99 7.30 -12.35
CA VAL A 22 1.17 8.51 -11.55
C VAL A 22 2.44 9.22 -12.01
N GLU A 23 2.36 10.53 -12.22
CA GLU A 23 3.54 11.33 -12.48
C GLU A 23 4.47 11.32 -11.25
N VAL A 24 5.77 11.11 -11.48
CA VAL A 24 6.76 11.08 -10.40
C VAL A 24 7.00 12.50 -9.89
N SER A 25 6.72 12.74 -8.60
CA SER A 25 6.89 14.05 -7.98
C SER A 25 8.36 14.40 -7.76
N ASP A 26 8.64 15.69 -7.62
CA ASP A 26 9.99 16.16 -7.29
C ASP A 26 10.45 15.65 -5.92
N SER A 27 9.54 15.51 -4.96
CA SER A 27 9.85 14.96 -3.65
C SER A 27 10.32 13.50 -3.74
N ILE A 28 9.68 12.69 -4.57
CA ILE A 28 10.11 11.29 -4.81
C ILE A 28 11.46 11.24 -5.52
N LYS A 29 11.65 12.09 -6.53
CA LYS A 29 12.95 12.18 -7.22
C LYS A 29 14.08 12.55 -6.24
N ALA A 30 13.82 13.48 -5.32
CA ALA A 30 14.79 13.88 -4.30
C ALA A 30 15.16 12.72 -3.35
N LEU A 31 14.19 11.86 -3.01
CA LEU A 31 14.46 10.67 -2.20
C LEU A 31 15.42 9.71 -2.90
N SER A 32 15.28 9.53 -4.21
CA SER A 32 16.14 8.61 -4.97
C SER A 32 17.59 9.08 -5.06
N GLU A 33 17.85 10.35 -4.77
CA GLU A 33 19.22 10.89 -4.68
C GLU A 33 19.89 10.57 -3.34
N LYS A 34 19.09 10.34 -2.28
CA LYS A 34 19.58 10.10 -0.91
C LYS A 34 19.54 8.65 -0.50
N TYR A 35 18.65 7.87 -1.08
CA TYR A 35 18.38 6.49 -0.69
C TYR A 35 18.35 5.59 -1.91
N GLU A 36 18.71 4.33 -1.69
CA GLU A 36 18.45 3.28 -2.67
C GLU A 36 16.96 2.89 -2.54
N ILE A 37 16.24 2.94 -3.65
CA ILE A 37 14.80 2.70 -3.67
C ILE A 37 14.52 1.22 -3.89
N VAL A 38 13.71 0.63 -3.01
CA VAL A 38 13.15 -0.72 -3.18
C VAL A 38 11.66 -0.54 -3.53
N PRO A 39 11.27 -0.76 -4.79
CA PRO A 39 9.88 -0.58 -5.18
C PRO A 39 9.00 -1.71 -4.67
N VAL A 40 7.75 -1.38 -4.32
CA VAL A 40 6.77 -2.36 -3.86
C VAL A 40 5.37 -2.02 -4.36
N CYS A 41 4.64 -3.03 -4.81
CA CYS A 41 3.19 -2.96 -4.99
C CYS A 41 2.58 -4.17 -4.27
N PRO A 42 2.05 -3.97 -3.05
CA PRO A 42 1.52 -5.10 -2.28
C PRO A 42 0.41 -5.85 -2.99
N GLU A 43 -0.43 -5.16 -3.76
CA GLU A 43 -1.54 -5.78 -4.48
C GLU A 43 -1.03 -6.69 -5.60
N VAL A 44 -0.05 -6.27 -6.36
CA VAL A 44 0.59 -7.09 -7.40
C VAL A 44 1.35 -8.26 -6.76
N LEU A 45 2.07 -8.02 -5.66
CA LEU A 45 2.76 -9.09 -4.92
C LEU A 45 1.78 -10.14 -4.39
N GLY A 46 0.58 -9.72 -4.03
CA GLY A 46 -0.48 -10.62 -3.59
C GLY A 46 -1.16 -11.41 -4.72
N GLY A 47 -0.78 -11.15 -5.97
CA GLY A 47 -1.27 -11.89 -7.13
C GLY A 47 -2.41 -11.20 -7.89
N LEU A 48 -2.72 -9.94 -7.57
CA LEU A 48 -3.75 -9.20 -8.29
C LEU A 48 -3.23 -8.66 -9.62
N GLU A 49 -4.12 -8.60 -10.61
CA GLU A 49 -3.79 -8.14 -11.96
C GLU A 49 -3.84 -6.61 -12.08
N VAL A 50 -3.35 -6.08 -13.19
CA VAL A 50 -3.47 -4.68 -13.60
C VAL A 50 -4.09 -4.66 -15.00
N PRO A 51 -5.25 -4.02 -15.22
CA PRO A 51 -6.14 -3.41 -14.21
C PRO A 51 -6.90 -4.44 -13.38
N ARG A 52 -7.51 -3.99 -12.29
CA ARG A 52 -8.31 -4.82 -11.39
C ARG A 52 -9.44 -3.99 -10.76
N GLU A 53 -10.35 -4.67 -10.06
CA GLU A 53 -11.40 -3.98 -9.32
C GLU A 53 -10.81 -3.00 -8.31
N ALA A 54 -11.48 -1.86 -8.12
CA ALA A 54 -11.22 -0.99 -6.98
C ALA A 54 -11.65 -1.71 -5.71
N CYS A 55 -10.75 -1.83 -4.73
CA CYS A 55 -11.02 -2.54 -3.48
C CYS A 55 -11.09 -1.57 -2.31
N GLU A 56 -11.92 -1.89 -1.32
CA GLU A 56 -12.01 -1.14 -0.07
C GLU A 56 -12.07 -2.10 1.13
N ILE A 57 -11.44 -1.68 2.22
CA ILE A 57 -11.44 -2.43 3.47
C ILE A 57 -12.83 -2.29 4.12
N GLN A 58 -13.44 -3.41 4.47
CA GLN A 58 -14.77 -3.47 5.09
C GLN A 58 -14.69 -3.37 6.62
N GLY A 59 -13.82 -2.50 7.12
CA GLY A 59 -13.56 -2.26 8.53
C GLY A 59 -12.87 -0.93 8.73
N LEU A 60 -12.39 -0.67 9.94
CA LEU A 60 -11.78 0.61 10.29
C LEU A 60 -10.34 0.74 9.79
N SER A 61 -9.64 -0.39 9.62
CA SER A 61 -8.22 -0.38 9.27
C SER A 61 -7.80 -1.70 8.64
N GLY A 62 -6.68 -1.69 7.94
CA GLY A 62 -6.02 -2.89 7.42
C GLY A 62 -5.62 -3.88 8.50
N ALA A 63 -5.38 -3.42 9.72
CA ALA A 63 -5.12 -4.31 10.86
C ALA A 63 -6.30 -5.26 11.09
N ASP A 64 -7.52 -4.81 10.92
CA ASP A 64 -8.71 -5.65 11.04
C ASP A 64 -8.74 -6.77 9.99
N ALA A 65 -8.31 -6.48 8.78
CA ALA A 65 -8.21 -7.50 7.73
C ALA A 65 -7.12 -8.54 8.05
N ILE A 66 -5.97 -8.10 8.55
CA ILE A 66 -4.88 -8.98 8.98
C ILE A 66 -5.35 -9.92 10.09
N ASP A 67 -6.14 -9.40 11.03
CA ASP A 67 -6.62 -10.14 12.20
C ASP A 67 -7.89 -10.97 11.92
N GLY A 68 -8.35 -10.99 10.67
CA GLY A 68 -9.51 -11.77 10.26
C GLY A 68 -10.86 -11.20 10.72
N ARG A 69 -10.90 -9.90 11.08
CA ARG A 69 -12.12 -9.23 11.58
C ARG A 69 -12.95 -8.60 10.50
N CYS A 70 -12.39 -8.37 9.33
CA CYS A 70 -13.12 -7.82 8.19
C CYS A 70 -12.53 -8.32 6.88
N ALA A 71 -13.30 -8.16 5.81
CA ALA A 71 -12.86 -8.48 4.45
C ALA A 71 -12.34 -7.23 3.72
N VAL A 72 -11.58 -7.46 2.66
CA VAL A 72 -11.28 -6.48 1.62
C VAL A 72 -12.05 -6.90 0.39
N LEU A 73 -13.00 -6.08 -0.06
CA LEU A 73 -13.88 -6.41 -1.18
C LEU A 73 -13.62 -5.48 -2.37
N GLY A 74 -13.70 -6.04 -3.57
CA GLY A 74 -13.76 -5.29 -4.80
C GLY A 74 -15.15 -4.68 -5.03
N ASN A 75 -15.25 -3.67 -5.87
CA ASN A 75 -16.52 -2.99 -6.18
C ASN A 75 -17.53 -3.87 -6.91
N LYS A 76 -17.11 -5.03 -7.40
CA LYS A 76 -17.98 -6.07 -7.98
C LYS A 76 -18.28 -7.20 -7.01
N GLY A 77 -17.90 -7.05 -5.74
CA GLY A 77 -18.14 -8.03 -4.69
C GLY A 77 -17.11 -9.13 -4.55
N THR A 78 -16.01 -9.09 -5.30
CA THR A 78 -14.95 -10.09 -5.20
C THR A 78 -14.23 -9.97 -3.85
N ASP A 79 -14.08 -11.08 -3.14
CA ASP A 79 -13.31 -11.11 -1.91
C ASP A 79 -11.82 -11.17 -2.22
N CYS A 80 -11.12 -10.08 -1.96
CA CYS A 80 -9.69 -9.94 -2.21
C CYS A 80 -8.84 -10.03 -0.93
N THR A 81 -9.44 -10.40 0.19
CA THR A 81 -8.78 -10.38 1.51
C THR A 81 -7.48 -11.18 1.51
N ALA A 82 -7.51 -12.42 1.01
CA ALA A 82 -6.33 -13.28 1.01
C ALA A 82 -5.18 -12.68 0.18
N ALA A 83 -5.49 -12.09 -0.97
CA ALA A 83 -4.49 -11.43 -1.81
C ALA A 83 -3.87 -10.21 -1.12
N PHE A 84 -4.69 -9.40 -0.44
CA PHE A 84 -4.20 -8.23 0.30
C PHE A 84 -3.32 -8.63 1.48
N VAL A 85 -3.71 -9.64 2.24
CA VAL A 85 -2.92 -10.14 3.37
C VAL A 85 -1.62 -10.78 2.89
N SER A 86 -1.68 -11.61 1.85
CA SER A 86 -0.48 -12.21 1.23
C SER A 86 0.49 -11.14 0.72
N GLY A 87 -0.04 -10.13 0.03
CA GLY A 87 0.76 -9.01 -0.48
C GLY A 87 1.41 -8.20 0.63
N ALA A 88 0.71 -8.00 1.75
CA ALA A 88 1.25 -7.34 2.92
C ALA A 88 2.41 -8.15 3.52
N GLN A 89 2.25 -9.46 3.66
CA GLN A 89 3.29 -10.36 4.16
C GLN A 89 4.53 -10.34 3.25
N LYS A 90 4.35 -10.41 1.96
CA LYS A 90 5.45 -10.35 0.99
C LYS A 90 6.14 -8.99 1.00
N SER A 91 5.39 -7.91 1.21
CA SER A 91 5.96 -6.56 1.37
C SER A 91 6.84 -6.47 2.63
N LEU A 92 6.41 -7.09 3.73
CA LEU A 92 7.20 -7.16 4.95
C LEU A 92 8.49 -7.96 4.75
N GLU A 93 8.40 -9.11 4.06
CA GLU A 93 9.57 -9.92 3.74
C GLU A 93 10.58 -9.12 2.90
N LEU A 94 10.09 -8.40 1.88
CA LEU A 94 10.91 -7.56 1.03
C LEU A 94 11.61 -6.45 1.83
N ALA A 95 10.88 -5.81 2.74
CA ALA A 95 11.42 -4.76 3.60
C ALA A 95 12.53 -5.29 4.52
N ARG A 96 12.33 -6.48 5.09
CA ARG A 96 13.32 -7.14 5.96
C ARG A 96 14.55 -7.61 5.17
N GLU A 97 14.34 -8.19 4.00
CA GLU A 97 15.43 -8.66 3.14
C GLU A 97 16.37 -7.51 2.76
N HIS A 98 15.82 -6.33 2.51
CA HIS A 98 16.60 -5.15 2.14
C HIS A 98 16.98 -4.26 3.33
N ASP A 99 16.57 -4.60 4.54
CA ASP A 99 16.84 -3.83 5.76
C ASP A 99 16.51 -2.34 5.60
N VAL A 100 15.30 -2.06 5.13
CA VAL A 100 14.88 -0.70 4.82
C VAL A 100 14.76 0.18 6.07
N GLU A 101 15.14 1.46 5.92
CA GLU A 101 15.06 2.46 7.01
C GLU A 101 13.62 2.84 7.32
N PHE A 102 12.79 3.02 6.29
CA PHE A 102 11.37 3.35 6.38
C PHE A 102 10.69 3.09 5.04
N ALA A 103 9.38 3.27 5.00
CA ALA A 103 8.59 3.11 3.79
C ALA A 103 7.83 4.40 3.46
N VAL A 104 7.77 4.74 2.17
CA VAL A 104 6.93 5.81 1.62
C VAL A 104 5.87 5.15 0.76
N LEU A 105 4.63 5.16 1.22
CA LEU A 105 3.54 4.45 0.59
C LEU A 105 2.44 5.39 0.09
N LYS A 106 1.79 4.99 -1.00
CA LYS A 106 0.73 5.79 -1.64
C LYS A 106 -0.48 5.94 -0.72
N GLU A 107 -0.83 7.18 -0.37
CA GLU A 107 -1.95 7.49 0.51
C GLU A 107 -3.29 7.05 -0.10
N ARG A 108 -4.25 6.78 0.74
CA ARG A 108 -5.63 6.37 0.44
C ARG A 108 -5.79 5.00 -0.23
N SER A 109 -4.71 4.32 -0.55
CA SER A 109 -4.76 2.96 -1.08
C SER A 109 -5.19 1.97 0.02
N PRO A 110 -6.00 0.95 -0.29
CA PRO A 110 -6.38 -0.07 0.70
C PRO A 110 -5.20 -0.94 1.14
N SER A 111 -4.10 -0.96 0.39
CA SER A 111 -2.87 -1.65 0.81
C SER A 111 -1.85 -0.70 1.42
N CYS A 112 -1.69 0.49 0.86
CA CYS A 112 -0.58 1.41 1.15
C CYS A 112 -0.96 2.64 1.98
N GLY A 113 -2.24 2.97 2.15
CA GLY A 113 -2.65 4.16 2.87
C GLY A 113 -2.04 4.23 4.26
N SER A 114 -1.42 5.37 4.59
CA SER A 114 -0.72 5.50 5.87
C SER A 114 -1.54 6.21 6.94
N THR A 115 -2.45 7.11 6.56
CA THR A 115 -3.30 7.87 7.49
C THR A 115 -4.78 7.83 7.15
N THR A 116 -5.13 7.62 5.90
CA THR A 116 -6.50 7.74 5.40
C THR A 116 -6.80 6.63 4.40
N ILE A 117 -7.97 6.01 4.54
CA ILE A 117 -8.48 5.00 3.61
C ILE A 117 -9.95 5.27 3.30
N TYR A 118 -10.48 4.61 2.28
CA TYR A 118 -11.92 4.66 1.97
C TYR A 118 -12.70 3.80 2.96
N THR A 119 -13.99 4.16 3.18
CA THR A 119 -14.83 3.59 4.24
C THR A 119 -15.36 2.19 3.97
N GLY A 120 -15.23 1.69 2.77
CA GLY A 120 -15.80 0.40 2.37
C GLY A 120 -17.16 0.51 1.67
N LYS A 121 -17.71 1.72 1.54
CA LYS A 121 -19.04 1.97 0.95
C LYS A 121 -19.01 2.21 -0.56
N PHE A 122 -17.84 2.34 -1.16
CA PHE A 122 -17.63 2.65 -2.58
C PHE A 122 -18.35 3.93 -3.03
N ASP A 123 -18.42 4.92 -2.16
CA ASP A 123 -19.09 6.20 -2.41
C ASP A 123 -18.15 7.41 -2.33
N GLY A 124 -16.84 7.18 -2.26
CA GLY A 124 -15.82 8.22 -2.16
C GLY A 124 -15.60 8.76 -0.75
N THR A 125 -16.35 8.27 0.25
CA THR A 125 -16.12 8.69 1.63
C THR A 125 -14.89 8.03 2.23
N LYS A 126 -14.17 8.79 3.05
CA LYS A 126 -12.91 8.39 3.66
C LYS A 126 -12.98 8.53 5.18
N HIS A 127 -12.11 7.80 5.86
CA HIS A 127 -11.92 7.94 7.29
C HIS A 127 -10.45 7.72 7.66
N PRO A 128 -10.02 8.12 8.87
CA PRO A 128 -8.68 7.80 9.35
C PRO A 128 -8.50 6.28 9.46
N GLY A 129 -7.38 5.78 8.96
CA GLY A 129 -7.05 4.36 9.00
C GLY A 129 -5.85 4.05 8.14
N GLU A 130 -5.41 2.80 8.19
CA GLU A 130 -4.24 2.30 7.47
C GLU A 130 -4.64 1.23 6.46
N GLY A 131 -3.90 1.17 5.36
CA GLY A 131 -3.97 0.05 4.42
C GLY A 131 -3.42 -1.24 5.04
N VAL A 132 -3.69 -2.37 4.41
CA VAL A 132 -3.30 -3.68 4.96
C VAL A 132 -1.78 -3.81 5.07
N ALA A 133 -1.03 -3.44 4.03
CA ALA A 133 0.44 -3.49 4.06
C ALA A 133 1.02 -2.47 5.02
N ALA A 134 0.49 -1.24 5.03
CA ALA A 134 0.95 -0.20 5.96
C ALA A 134 0.79 -0.65 7.41
N ALA A 135 -0.35 -1.24 7.76
CA ALA A 135 -0.60 -1.75 9.11
C ALA A 135 0.38 -2.85 9.51
N LEU A 136 0.64 -3.80 8.60
CA LEU A 136 1.56 -4.91 8.90
C LEU A 136 3.00 -4.42 9.07
N LEU A 137 3.46 -3.52 8.21
CA LEU A 137 4.80 -2.93 8.32
C LEU A 137 4.97 -2.20 9.66
N ARG A 138 4.02 -1.35 10.03
CA ARG A 138 4.07 -0.62 11.32
C ARG A 138 4.03 -1.56 12.52
N ARG A 139 3.20 -2.59 12.47
CA ARG A 139 3.12 -3.62 13.52
C ARG A 139 4.47 -4.30 13.77
N ASN A 140 5.31 -4.37 12.75
CA ASN A 140 6.63 -4.97 12.80
C ASN A 140 7.77 -3.94 12.94
N GLY A 141 7.46 -2.72 13.38
CA GLY A 141 8.44 -1.71 13.74
C GLY A 141 9.01 -0.91 12.58
N ILE A 142 8.46 -1.04 11.37
CA ILE A 142 8.90 -0.27 10.21
C ILE A 142 8.08 1.02 10.13
N LYS A 143 8.77 2.17 10.15
CA LYS A 143 8.13 3.47 9.99
C LYS A 143 7.52 3.59 8.59
N VAL A 144 6.26 4.02 8.52
CA VAL A 144 5.54 4.25 7.26
C VAL A 144 5.08 5.71 7.23
N ILE A 145 5.40 6.38 6.13
CA ILE A 145 4.88 7.71 5.82
C ILE A 145 4.23 7.69 4.42
N SER A 146 3.40 8.68 4.13
CA SER A 146 2.84 8.84 2.80
C SER A 146 3.64 9.82 1.95
N GLU A 147 3.40 9.79 0.63
CA GLU A 147 3.97 10.78 -0.28
C GLU A 147 3.52 12.21 0.08
N GLU A 148 2.39 12.35 0.76
CA GLU A 148 1.84 13.66 1.18
C GLU A 148 2.56 14.24 2.39
N GLN A 149 3.41 13.46 3.05
CA GLN A 149 4.19 13.87 4.21
C GLN A 149 5.65 14.20 3.88
N LEU A 150 6.01 14.19 2.61
CA LEU A 150 7.36 14.51 2.15
C LEU A 150 7.61 16.01 2.05
#